data_cd0597ed8fac9210dee6d4c6d60b7674
#
_entry.id   cd0597ed8fac9210dee6d4c6d60b7674
#
_cell.length_a   1.000
_cell.length_b   1.000
_cell.length_c   1.000
_cell.angle_alpha   90.00
_cell.angle_beta   90.00
_cell.angle_gamma   90.00
#
_symmetry.space_group_name_H-M   'P 1'
#
loop_
_entity.id
_entity.type
_entity.pdbx_description
1 polymer ?
#
loop_
_entity_poly.entity_id
_entity_poly.type
_entity_poly.pdbx_seq_one_letter_code
_entity_poly.pdbx_strand_id
1 'polypeptide(L)'
;MWGEPLAAGRARRDPGLGPLDLHVGVSVAIGDDVGHLHDLDRPNRALYIGGMGARDRNFYNDLARRFGYPEAAGTIQDLYLAGRKAEAEAAVPADLL
;
A
#
# COMPACT_ATOMS: atom_id res chain seq x y z
N MET A 1 3.67 7.85 11.77
CA MET A 1 4.45 7.57 10.52
C MET A 1 4.56 8.80 9.62
N TRP A 2 3.47 9.52 9.33
CA TRP A 2 3.48 10.65 8.38
C TRP A 2 3.68 12.04 9.01
N GLY A 3 3.54 12.18 10.34
CA GLY A 3 3.56 13.49 11.01
C GLY A 3 4.86 14.25 10.83
N GLU A 4 5.99 13.61 11.06
CA GLU A 4 7.32 14.24 10.95
C GLU A 4 7.67 14.60 9.49
N PRO A 5 7.55 13.71 8.48
CA PRO A 5 7.76 14.08 7.08
C PRO A 5 6.84 15.20 6.59
N LEU A 6 5.58 15.22 7.02
CA LEU A 6 4.64 16.29 6.68
C LEU A 6 5.03 17.62 7.32
N ALA A 7 5.47 17.60 8.57
CA ALA A 7 5.96 18.81 9.25
C ALA A 7 7.23 19.37 8.56
N ALA A 8 8.16 18.49 8.19
CA ALA A 8 9.37 18.87 7.45
C ALA A 8 9.04 19.43 6.06
N GLY A 9 8.07 18.84 5.36
CA GLY A 9 7.58 19.33 4.08
C GLY A 9 6.91 20.71 4.20
N ARG A 10 6.07 20.89 5.21
CA ARG A 10 5.43 22.18 5.50
C ARG A 10 6.44 23.28 5.79
N ALA A 11 7.50 22.98 6.52
CA ALA A 11 8.55 23.96 6.85
C ALA A 11 9.33 24.46 5.64
N ARG A 12 9.36 23.69 4.55
CA ARG A 12 10.00 24.05 3.28
C ARG A 12 9.03 24.68 2.26
N ARG A 13 7.75 24.75 2.59
CA ARG A 13 6.72 25.26 1.69
C ARG A 13 6.86 26.78 1.55
N ASP A 14 6.66 27.28 0.35
CA ASP A 14 6.59 28.72 0.10
C ASP A 14 5.47 29.34 0.97
N PRO A 15 5.79 30.34 1.80
CA PRO A 15 4.81 30.99 2.66
C PRO A 15 3.70 31.75 1.90
N GLY A 16 3.92 32.07 0.62
CA GLY A 16 2.89 32.65 -0.25
C GLY A 16 1.80 31.68 -0.69
N LEU A 17 2.03 30.36 -0.50
CA LEU A 17 1.02 29.34 -0.76
C LEU A 17 0.07 29.21 0.45
N GLY A 18 -1.22 29.09 0.20
CA GLY A 18 -2.22 28.84 1.24
C GLY A 18 -1.93 27.60 2.09
N PRO A 19 -2.72 27.32 3.13
CA PRO A 19 -2.56 26.13 3.97
C PRO A 19 -2.48 24.85 3.15
N LEU A 20 -1.67 23.89 3.60
CA LEU A 20 -1.65 22.56 3.00
C LEU A 20 -2.94 21.82 3.39
N ASP A 21 -3.74 21.48 2.40
CA ASP A 21 -4.91 20.64 2.56
C ASP A 21 -4.51 19.15 2.35
N LEU A 22 -4.88 18.29 3.30
CA LEU A 22 -4.55 16.88 3.28
C LEU A 22 -5.82 16.07 3.09
N HIS A 23 -5.91 15.40 1.95
CA HIS A 23 -7.01 14.49 1.65
C HIS A 23 -6.54 13.04 1.85
N VAL A 24 -7.27 12.29 2.66
CA VAL A 24 -7.06 10.85 2.87
C VAL A 24 -8.28 10.11 2.35
N GLY A 25 -8.05 9.24 1.38
CA GLY A 25 -9.10 8.35 0.85
C GLY A 25 -8.97 6.96 1.47
N VAL A 26 -10.10 6.36 1.81
CA VAL A 26 -10.19 4.99 2.27
C VAL A 26 -11.44 4.34 1.68
N SER A 27 -11.33 3.07 1.27
CA SER A 27 -12.50 2.28 0.88
C SER A 27 -13.19 1.78 2.15
N VAL A 28 -14.51 1.93 2.20
CA VAL A 28 -15.33 1.48 3.34
C VAL A 28 -16.43 0.58 2.82
N ALA A 29 -16.61 -0.56 3.46
CA ALA A 29 -17.75 -1.44 3.25
C ALA A 29 -18.49 -1.66 4.57
N ILE A 30 -19.81 -1.50 4.58
CA ILE A 30 -20.67 -1.65 5.76
C ILE A 30 -21.78 -2.64 5.42
N GLY A 31 -21.93 -3.68 6.23
CA GLY A 31 -22.97 -4.71 6.05
C GLY A 31 -22.67 -5.94 6.90
N ASP A 32 -23.58 -6.90 6.90
CA ASP A 32 -23.47 -8.13 7.70
C ASP A 32 -22.50 -9.15 7.09
N ASP A 33 -22.30 -9.11 5.77
CA ASP A 33 -21.37 -10.00 5.04
C ASP A 33 -20.52 -9.20 4.05
N VAL A 34 -19.55 -8.49 4.55
CA VAL A 34 -18.61 -7.67 3.76
C VAL A 34 -17.26 -8.34 3.52
N GLY A 35 -17.03 -9.51 4.13
CA GLY A 35 -15.75 -10.20 4.05
C GLY A 35 -15.26 -10.47 2.63
N HIS A 36 -16.18 -10.84 1.73
CA HIS A 36 -15.87 -11.08 0.31
C HIS A 36 -15.44 -9.80 -0.43
N LEU A 37 -15.79 -8.60 0.05
CA LEU A 37 -15.42 -7.34 -0.58
C LEU A 37 -13.91 -7.03 -0.38
N HIS A 38 -13.30 -7.58 0.69
CA HIS A 38 -11.86 -7.48 0.89
C HIS A 38 -11.10 -8.18 -0.24
N ASP A 39 -11.60 -9.32 -0.72
CA ASP A 39 -10.94 -10.06 -1.79
C ASP A 39 -10.90 -9.30 -3.12
N LEU A 40 -11.83 -8.38 -3.34
CA LEU A 40 -11.84 -7.51 -4.53
C LEU A 40 -10.63 -6.55 -4.57
N ASP A 41 -10.01 -6.26 -3.43
CA ASP A 41 -8.82 -5.39 -3.37
C ASP A 41 -7.49 -6.16 -3.52
N ARG A 42 -7.50 -7.51 -3.48
CA ARG A 42 -6.28 -8.34 -3.61
C ARG A 42 -5.47 -8.05 -4.87
N PRO A 43 -6.07 -7.97 -6.08
CA PRO A 43 -5.31 -7.65 -7.29
C PRO A 43 -4.60 -6.31 -7.21
N ASN A 44 -5.28 -5.31 -6.61
CA ASN A 44 -4.74 -3.98 -6.41
C ASN A 44 -3.57 -3.98 -5.40
N ARG A 45 -3.71 -4.66 -4.27
CA ARG A 45 -2.64 -4.83 -3.28
C ARG A 45 -1.44 -5.55 -3.86
N ALA A 46 -1.65 -6.65 -4.59
CA ALA A 46 -0.58 -7.38 -5.25
C ALA A 46 0.16 -6.52 -6.29
N LEU A 47 -0.57 -5.71 -7.07
CA LEU A 47 0.03 -4.76 -8.00
C LEU A 47 0.91 -3.74 -7.27
N TYR A 48 0.39 -3.09 -6.23
CA TYR A 48 1.13 -2.04 -5.52
C TYR A 48 2.35 -2.61 -4.80
N ILE A 49 2.19 -3.69 -4.04
CA ILE A 49 3.28 -4.29 -3.26
C ILE A 49 4.28 -5.01 -4.17
N GLY A 50 3.80 -5.65 -5.24
CA GLY A 50 4.63 -6.47 -6.13
C GLY A 50 5.15 -5.76 -7.37
N GLY A 51 4.31 -4.94 -8.03
CA GLY A 51 4.53 -4.47 -9.39
C GLY A 51 4.81 -2.98 -9.56
N MET A 52 4.63 -2.13 -8.55
CA MET A 52 4.78 -0.67 -8.69
C MET A 52 6.22 -0.17 -8.57
N GLY A 53 7.20 -1.04 -8.75
CA GLY A 53 8.61 -0.68 -8.75
C GLY A 53 9.51 -1.91 -8.86
N ALA A 54 10.75 -1.66 -9.22
CA ALA A 54 11.80 -2.69 -9.19
C ALA A 54 12.07 -3.14 -7.76
N ARG A 55 12.78 -4.27 -7.61
CA ARG A 55 13.30 -4.70 -6.31
C ARG A 55 14.08 -3.54 -5.70
N ASP A 56 13.91 -3.34 -4.39
CA ASP A 56 14.55 -2.28 -3.60
C ASP A 56 14.18 -0.84 -4.00
N ARG A 57 13.16 -0.67 -4.84
CA ARG A 57 12.64 0.64 -5.28
C ARG A 57 11.12 0.66 -5.36
N ASN A 58 10.45 -0.07 -4.51
CA ASN A 58 8.99 -0.08 -4.43
C ASN A 58 8.54 0.46 -3.08
N PHE A 59 8.05 1.70 -3.09
CA PHE A 59 7.55 2.37 -1.90
C PHE A 59 6.47 1.56 -1.15
N TYR A 60 5.56 0.93 -1.87
CA TYR A 60 4.46 0.16 -1.26
C TYR A 60 4.95 -1.16 -0.65
N ASN A 61 5.96 -1.78 -1.24
CA ASN A 61 6.62 -2.95 -0.67
C ASN A 61 7.30 -2.58 0.66
N ASP A 62 8.05 -1.48 0.66
CA ASP A 62 8.70 -0.96 1.87
C ASP A 62 7.68 -0.59 2.95
N LEU A 63 6.54 -0.04 2.54
CA LEU A 63 5.45 0.31 3.44
C LEU A 63 4.84 -0.94 4.09
N ALA A 64 4.55 -1.98 3.30
CA ALA A 64 4.05 -3.26 3.81
C ALA A 64 5.02 -3.89 4.81
N ARG A 65 6.33 -3.86 4.53
CA ARG A 65 7.37 -4.32 5.46
C ARG A 65 7.33 -3.57 6.79
N ARG A 66 7.19 -2.24 6.75
CA ARG A 66 7.10 -1.39 7.94
C ARG A 66 5.83 -1.64 8.76
N PHE A 67 4.76 -2.08 8.11
CA PHE A 67 3.53 -2.49 8.78
C PHE A 67 3.59 -3.90 9.39
N GLY A 68 4.73 -4.59 9.29
CA GLY A 68 4.93 -5.89 9.92
C GLY A 68 4.74 -7.09 8.98
N TYR A 69 4.69 -6.86 7.66
CA TYR A 69 4.52 -7.90 6.64
C TYR A 69 5.77 -8.11 5.74
N PRO A 70 7.01 -8.22 6.30
CA PRO A 70 8.21 -8.30 5.47
C PRO A 70 8.26 -9.55 4.59
N GLU A 71 7.81 -10.70 5.10
CA GLU A 71 7.79 -11.96 4.36
C GLU A 71 6.75 -11.94 3.24
N ALA A 72 5.52 -11.52 3.56
CA ALA A 72 4.46 -11.38 2.56
C ALA A 72 4.85 -10.39 1.46
N ALA A 73 5.42 -9.24 1.81
CA ALA A 73 5.87 -8.25 0.85
C ALA A 73 6.95 -8.81 -0.11
N GLY A 74 7.88 -9.62 0.41
CA GLY A 74 8.87 -10.31 -0.40
C GLY A 74 8.24 -11.31 -1.35
N THR A 75 7.39 -12.20 -0.83
CA THR A 75 6.72 -13.24 -1.61
C THR A 75 5.83 -12.63 -2.71
N ILE A 76 5.02 -11.63 -2.38
CA ILE A 76 4.16 -10.95 -3.36
C ILE A 76 5.00 -10.34 -4.49
N GLN A 77 6.09 -9.67 -4.16
CA GLN A 77 6.95 -9.06 -5.17
C GLN A 77 7.63 -10.10 -6.05
N ASP A 78 8.14 -11.19 -5.48
CA ASP A 78 8.78 -12.25 -6.23
C ASP A 78 7.83 -12.90 -7.23
N LEU A 79 6.63 -13.25 -6.78
CA LEU A 79 5.59 -13.83 -7.62
C LEU A 79 5.13 -12.85 -8.71
N TYR A 80 4.89 -11.60 -8.34
CA TYR A 80 4.39 -10.60 -9.28
C TYR A 80 5.41 -10.32 -10.40
N LEU A 81 6.68 -10.11 -10.06
CA LEU A 81 7.75 -9.87 -11.02
C LEU A 81 8.07 -11.10 -11.89
N ALA A 82 7.78 -12.31 -11.39
CA ALA A 82 7.85 -13.53 -12.17
C ALA A 82 6.65 -13.74 -13.12
N GLY A 83 5.68 -12.80 -13.15
CA GLY A 83 4.46 -12.91 -13.95
C GLY A 83 3.37 -13.79 -13.35
N ARG A 84 3.58 -14.34 -12.14
CA ARG A 84 2.65 -15.22 -11.42
C ARG A 84 1.63 -14.40 -10.61
N LYS A 85 0.86 -13.56 -11.31
CA LYS A 85 0.01 -12.53 -10.69
C LYS A 85 -1.06 -13.12 -9.78
N ALA A 86 -1.75 -14.17 -10.21
CA ALA A 86 -2.79 -14.83 -9.42
C ALA A 86 -2.23 -15.40 -8.10
N GLU A 87 -1.02 -15.90 -8.10
CA GLU A 87 -0.36 -16.39 -6.90
C GLU A 87 0.11 -15.23 -5.99
N ALA A 88 0.54 -14.12 -6.59
CA ALA A 88 0.84 -12.91 -5.83
C ALA A 88 -0.41 -12.35 -5.14
N GLU A 89 -1.57 -12.37 -5.79
CA GLU A 89 -2.86 -11.98 -5.22
C GLU A 89 -3.25 -12.90 -4.05
N ALA A 90 -3.09 -14.23 -4.22
CA ALA A 90 -3.36 -15.19 -3.17
C ALA A 90 -2.41 -15.04 -1.96
N ALA A 91 -1.20 -14.54 -2.18
CA ALA A 91 -0.20 -14.30 -1.12
C ALA A 91 -0.49 -13.03 -0.29
N VAL A 92 -1.46 -12.20 -0.66
CA VAL A 92 -1.83 -11.02 0.15
C VAL A 92 -2.53 -11.49 1.43
N PRO A 93 -1.99 -11.20 2.63
CA PRO A 93 -2.64 -11.53 3.89
C PRO A 93 -4.01 -10.87 4.03
N ALA A 94 -4.97 -11.56 4.64
CA ALA A 94 -6.32 -11.02 4.81
C ALA A 94 -6.36 -9.79 5.73
N ASP A 95 -5.46 -9.71 6.70
CA ASP A 95 -5.34 -8.60 7.64
C ASP A 95 -4.58 -7.39 7.08
N LEU A 96 -4.07 -7.51 5.86
CA LEU A 96 -3.52 -6.39 5.08
C LEU A 96 -4.55 -5.78 4.09
N LEU A 97 -5.72 -6.38 3.98
CA LEU A 97 -6.83 -5.93 3.15
C LEU A 97 -7.75 -5.01 3.96
#